data_e888283a6ddf7873977f988bd81b58b1
#
_entry.id   e888283a6ddf7873977f988bd81b58b1
#
_cell.length_a   1.000
_cell.length_b   1.000
_cell.length_c   1.000
_cell.angle_alpha   90.00
_cell.angle_beta   90.00
_cell.angle_gamma   90.00
#
_symmetry.space_group_name_H-M   'P 1'
#
loop_
_entity.id
_entity.type
_entity.pdbx_description
1 polymer ?
#
loop_
_entity_poly.entity_id
_entity_poly.type
_entity_poly.pdbx_seq_one_letter_code
_entity_poly.pdbx_strand_id
1 'polypeptide(L)'
;MSDIKIYNAPRSQIKGQEFIDAVKGKDFLFSLVTSYTETCEIPGITAAGANPDFLKFTPPADAEFLHYGFCKSIDVIPMTPDGKPTPALLTRAALESADIPHVVINAGSKIAPKLPYIETGLVPGKNIALEPGLEESAVRQALASGRQIGRKLASSTDCLIIGESIPGGTTTALAVLESCGVNNVGVSSSMPNNPVDLKFEIVAKARKRLKPPHSKDIRKILANVGDPMIPFVAGMLDSATDSTKVILAGGTQMSAVLAVAKRLGYLQHNTALATTSYIIDDKSTSLPELVFSSSDSPILYINPKLENSKFTGLRAYSEGFVKEGVGAGGSMIASMLKTGMDSQKLLELIDKEYERISSSDD
;
A
#
# COMPACT_ATOMS: atom_id res chain seq x y z
N MET A 1 15.17 18.95 0.43
CA MET A 1 15.29 17.82 -0.52
C MET A 1 16.35 16.79 -0.14
N SER A 2 17.20 17.07 0.82
CA SER A 2 18.16 16.10 1.39
C SER A 2 17.51 14.92 2.12
N ASP A 3 16.23 15.02 2.45
CA ASP A 3 15.52 14.06 3.30
C ASP A 3 14.94 12.88 2.51
N ILE A 4 14.65 13.04 1.22
CA ILE A 4 14.21 11.96 0.36
C ILE A 4 15.44 11.15 -0.08
N LYS A 5 15.47 9.89 0.28
CA LYS A 5 16.53 8.95 -0.06
C LYS A 5 16.10 8.03 -1.19
N ILE A 6 17.09 7.48 -1.90
CA ILE A 6 16.87 6.70 -3.12
C ILE A 6 17.64 5.39 -3.05
N TYR A 7 16.95 4.28 -3.35
CA TYR A 7 17.59 3.05 -3.80
C TYR A 7 17.35 2.87 -5.30
N ASN A 8 18.43 2.72 -6.07
CA ASN A 8 18.34 2.36 -7.49
C ASN A 8 18.70 0.89 -7.67
N ALA A 9 18.01 0.19 -8.56
CA ALA A 9 18.43 -1.14 -8.95
C ALA A 9 19.82 -1.08 -9.60
N PRO A 10 20.71 -2.05 -9.33
CA PRO A 10 22.15 -1.97 -9.73
C PRO A 10 22.38 -1.76 -11.22
N ARG A 11 21.45 -2.20 -12.08
CA ARG A 11 21.55 -2.09 -13.55
C ARG A 11 20.42 -1.27 -14.17
N SER A 12 19.70 -0.50 -13.36
CA SER A 12 18.54 0.25 -13.82
C SER A 12 18.92 1.37 -14.78
N GLN A 13 18.18 1.49 -15.86
CA GLN A 13 18.16 2.68 -16.70
C GLN A 13 17.29 3.79 -16.11
N ILE A 14 16.37 3.42 -15.19
CA ILE A 14 15.49 4.37 -14.50
C ILE A 14 16.23 4.85 -13.25
N LYS A 15 16.56 6.12 -13.22
CA LYS A 15 17.23 6.75 -12.08
C LYS A 15 16.20 7.40 -11.17
N GLY A 16 16.27 7.13 -9.86
CA GLY A 16 15.37 7.76 -8.90
C GLY A 16 15.49 9.28 -8.87
N GLN A 17 16.69 9.83 -9.10
CA GLN A 17 16.87 11.27 -9.18
C GLN A 17 16.17 11.87 -10.41
N GLU A 18 16.27 11.23 -11.58
CA GLU A 18 15.56 11.65 -12.79
C GLU A 18 14.02 11.59 -12.61
N PHE A 19 13.55 10.58 -11.88
CA PHE A 19 12.13 10.49 -11.53
C PHE A 19 11.71 11.66 -10.64
N ILE A 20 12.47 11.96 -9.58
CA ILE A 20 12.23 13.08 -8.67
C ILE A 20 12.21 14.40 -9.45
N ASP A 21 13.21 14.64 -10.29
CA ASP A 21 13.33 15.87 -11.07
C ASP A 21 12.15 16.06 -12.05
N ALA A 22 11.63 14.95 -12.59
CA ALA A 22 10.48 14.97 -13.50
C ALA A 22 9.15 15.32 -12.82
N VAL A 23 8.99 15.01 -11.53
CA VAL A 23 7.72 15.23 -10.79
C VAL A 23 7.77 16.39 -9.79
N LYS A 24 8.95 16.98 -9.57
CA LYS A 24 9.13 18.09 -8.64
C LYS A 24 8.31 19.31 -9.04
N GLY A 25 7.48 19.82 -8.11
CA GLY A 25 6.63 20.98 -8.33
C GLY A 25 5.48 20.74 -9.32
N LYS A 26 5.21 19.48 -9.66
CA LYS A 26 4.15 19.06 -10.57
C LYS A 26 2.83 18.81 -9.82
N ASP A 27 1.77 18.58 -10.58
CA ASP A 27 0.48 18.22 -10.04
C ASP A 27 0.43 16.73 -9.73
N PHE A 28 -0.02 16.41 -8.51
CA PHE A 28 -0.21 15.05 -8.03
C PHE A 28 -1.69 14.76 -7.83
N LEU A 29 -2.06 13.50 -8.04
CA LEU A 29 -3.36 12.94 -7.65
C LEU A 29 -3.11 11.68 -6.82
N PHE A 30 -3.68 11.62 -5.62
CA PHE A 30 -3.62 10.42 -4.79
C PHE A 30 -4.85 9.55 -5.01
N SER A 31 -4.66 8.25 -5.21
CA SER A 31 -5.73 7.25 -5.24
C SER A 31 -5.56 6.24 -4.12
N LEU A 32 -6.55 6.13 -3.23
CA LEU A 32 -6.60 5.11 -2.20
C LEU A 32 -7.44 3.93 -2.70
N VAL A 33 -6.80 2.77 -2.86
CA VAL A 33 -7.48 1.52 -3.22
C VAL A 33 -7.82 0.78 -1.94
N THR A 34 -9.11 0.71 -1.61
CA THR A 34 -9.61 -0.05 -0.46
C THR A 34 -9.98 -1.47 -0.89
N SER A 35 -9.59 -2.46 -0.11
CA SER A 35 -9.84 -3.87 -0.42
C SER A 35 -9.94 -4.71 0.86
N TYR A 36 -10.29 -5.98 0.73
CA TYR A 36 -10.35 -6.92 1.85
C TYR A 36 -9.99 -8.35 1.40
N THR A 37 -9.35 -9.10 2.28
CA THR A 37 -9.15 -10.54 2.14
C THR A 37 -9.47 -11.25 3.46
N GLU A 38 -10.28 -12.32 3.41
CA GLU A 38 -10.59 -13.14 4.58
C GLU A 38 -9.33 -13.80 5.20
N THR A 39 -8.18 -13.76 4.50
CA THR A 39 -6.88 -14.16 5.06
C THR A 39 -6.52 -13.36 6.31
N CYS A 40 -6.97 -12.10 6.43
CA CYS A 40 -6.73 -11.28 7.62
C CYS A 40 -7.43 -11.79 8.88
N GLU A 41 -8.45 -12.63 8.73
CA GLU A 41 -9.23 -13.19 9.83
C GLU A 41 -8.50 -14.35 10.55
N ILE A 42 -7.36 -14.81 10.02
CA ILE A 42 -6.51 -15.80 10.67
C ILE A 42 -5.91 -15.19 11.95
N PRO A 43 -6.14 -15.79 13.13
CA PRO A 43 -5.64 -15.25 14.39
C PRO A 43 -4.12 -15.01 14.37
N GLY A 44 -3.69 -13.83 14.76
CA GLY A 44 -2.27 -13.45 14.88
C GLY A 44 -1.60 -13.04 13.57
N ILE A 45 -2.31 -12.97 12.44
CA ILE A 45 -1.72 -12.65 11.14
C ILE A 45 -1.53 -11.14 10.92
N THR A 46 -2.33 -10.31 11.56
CA THR A 46 -2.30 -8.84 11.43
C THR A 46 -2.67 -8.17 12.75
N ALA A 47 -2.18 -6.95 12.95
CA ALA A 47 -2.59 -6.04 14.03
C ALA A 47 -3.55 -4.95 13.54
N ALA A 48 -4.09 -5.04 12.32
CA ALA A 48 -5.09 -4.09 11.86
C ALA A 48 -6.40 -4.24 12.66
N GLY A 49 -7.05 -3.09 12.95
CA GLY A 49 -8.29 -3.06 13.73
C GLY A 49 -8.09 -3.28 15.23
N ALA A 50 -8.94 -2.66 16.06
CA ALA A 50 -8.86 -2.75 17.52
C ALA A 50 -9.13 -4.18 18.07
N ASN A 51 -9.83 -5.02 17.30
CA ASN A 51 -10.05 -6.43 17.53
C ASN A 51 -10.48 -7.10 16.20
N PRO A 52 -10.61 -8.45 16.13
CA PRO A 52 -10.97 -9.16 14.90
C PRO A 52 -12.27 -8.69 14.23
N ASP A 53 -13.28 -8.27 15.00
CA ASP A 53 -14.56 -7.79 14.45
C ASP A 53 -14.43 -6.45 13.72
N PHE A 54 -13.39 -5.67 14.05
CA PHE A 54 -13.10 -4.39 13.43
C PHE A 54 -12.26 -4.49 12.16
N LEU A 55 -11.65 -5.64 11.84
CA LEU A 55 -10.85 -5.81 10.63
C LEU A 55 -11.59 -5.38 9.35
N LYS A 56 -12.85 -5.73 9.22
CA LYS A 56 -13.70 -5.37 8.07
C LYS A 56 -13.96 -3.87 7.93
N PHE A 57 -13.79 -3.12 9.01
CA PHE A 57 -13.97 -1.67 9.03
C PHE A 57 -12.67 -0.91 8.75
N THR A 58 -11.50 -1.56 8.79
CA THR A 58 -10.21 -0.88 8.56
C THR A 58 -10.17 -0.14 7.23
N PRO A 59 -10.47 -0.75 6.06
CA PRO A 59 -10.39 -0.03 4.79
C PRO A 59 -11.38 1.13 4.66
N PRO A 60 -12.68 0.98 5.00
CA PRO A 60 -13.59 2.12 4.94
C PRO A 60 -13.27 3.21 5.95
N ALA A 61 -12.83 2.87 7.16
CA ALA A 61 -12.47 3.84 8.18
C ALA A 61 -11.21 4.64 7.79
N ASP A 62 -10.20 3.99 7.22
CA ASP A 62 -9.01 4.66 6.68
C ASP A 62 -9.39 5.65 5.57
N ALA A 63 -10.28 5.25 4.65
CA ALA A 63 -10.75 6.10 3.58
C ALA A 63 -11.58 7.30 4.09
N GLU A 64 -12.46 7.06 5.05
CA GLU A 64 -13.28 8.10 5.69
C GLU A 64 -12.43 9.08 6.48
N PHE A 65 -11.46 8.57 7.26
CA PHE A 65 -10.53 9.41 7.98
C PHE A 65 -9.68 10.26 7.02
N LEU A 66 -9.16 9.67 5.96
CA LEU A 66 -8.42 10.40 4.93
C LEU A 66 -9.28 11.55 4.36
N HIS A 67 -10.53 11.30 4.06
CA HIS A 67 -11.42 12.25 3.39
C HIS A 67 -11.98 13.33 4.32
N TYR A 68 -12.52 12.92 5.48
CA TYR A 68 -13.21 13.83 6.40
C TYR A 68 -12.35 14.28 7.59
N GLY A 69 -11.28 13.53 7.94
CA GLY A 69 -10.54 13.68 9.21
C GLY A 69 -11.25 13.06 10.41
N PHE A 70 -12.31 12.28 10.17
CA PHE A 70 -13.05 11.47 11.13
C PHE A 70 -13.69 10.29 10.41
N CYS A 71 -14.17 9.28 11.16
CA CYS A 71 -14.83 8.11 10.61
C CYS A 71 -16.36 8.23 10.71
N LYS A 72 -17.06 7.58 9.79
CA LYS A 72 -18.51 7.41 9.79
C LYS A 72 -18.95 5.96 9.98
N SER A 73 -18.04 5.03 9.70
CA SER A 73 -18.28 3.59 9.84
C SER A 73 -17.98 3.07 11.24
N ILE A 74 -17.17 3.79 12.00
CA ILE A 74 -16.84 3.53 13.40
C ILE A 74 -16.81 4.86 14.16
N ASP A 75 -17.06 4.81 15.48
CA ASP A 75 -17.15 6.02 16.31
C ASP A 75 -15.79 6.58 16.76
N VAL A 76 -14.71 5.90 16.41
CA VAL A 76 -13.32 6.27 16.77
C VAL A 76 -12.45 6.31 15.52
N ILE A 77 -11.26 6.93 15.60
CA ILE A 77 -10.27 6.81 14.53
C ILE A 77 -9.72 5.38 14.47
N PRO A 78 -9.32 4.87 13.27
CA PRO A 78 -8.71 3.56 13.17
C PRO A 78 -7.42 3.50 13.98
N MET A 79 -7.32 2.50 14.85
CA MET A 79 -6.15 2.25 15.71
C MET A 79 -5.83 0.76 15.72
N THR A 80 -4.59 0.44 16.11
CA THR A 80 -4.23 -0.93 16.54
C THR A 80 -4.88 -1.25 17.89
N PRO A 81 -4.92 -2.54 18.32
CA PRO A 81 -5.49 -2.92 19.62
C PRO A 81 -4.87 -2.19 20.84
N ASP A 82 -3.63 -1.76 20.71
CA ASP A 82 -2.84 -1.06 21.72
C ASP A 82 -2.76 0.47 21.50
N GLY A 83 -3.69 1.02 20.69
CA GLY A 83 -3.92 2.46 20.56
C GLY A 83 -2.93 3.22 19.68
N LYS A 84 -2.26 2.58 18.71
CA LYS A 84 -1.44 3.28 17.72
C LYS A 84 -2.33 3.75 16.56
N PRO A 85 -2.22 5.02 16.14
CA PRO A 85 -3.08 5.57 15.09
C PRO A 85 -2.78 4.96 13.72
N THR A 86 -3.81 4.95 12.86
CA THR A 86 -3.69 4.52 11.46
C THR A 86 -2.69 5.38 10.67
N PRO A 87 -2.00 4.80 9.67
CA PRO A 87 -1.17 5.56 8.73
C PRO A 87 -1.98 6.58 7.90
N ALA A 88 -3.31 6.45 7.83
CA ALA A 88 -4.17 7.43 7.18
C ALA A 88 -4.00 8.84 7.73
N LEU A 89 -3.59 8.96 9.00
CA LEU A 89 -3.26 10.24 9.64
C LEU A 89 -2.05 10.91 8.97
N LEU A 90 -0.99 10.15 8.70
CA LEU A 90 0.21 10.67 8.02
C LEU A 90 -0.13 11.05 6.57
N THR A 91 -0.90 10.19 5.88
CA THR A 91 -1.36 10.43 4.52
C THR A 91 -2.19 11.70 4.45
N ARG A 92 -3.18 11.85 5.33
CA ARG A 92 -4.03 13.04 5.38
C ARG A 92 -3.21 14.32 5.65
N ALA A 93 -2.37 14.32 6.67
CA ALA A 93 -1.52 15.46 6.98
C ALA A 93 -0.65 15.87 5.78
N ALA A 94 -0.08 14.90 5.06
CA ALA A 94 0.72 15.14 3.87
C ALA A 94 -0.10 15.73 2.71
N LEU A 95 -1.26 15.13 2.38
CA LEU A 95 -2.09 15.57 1.26
C LEU A 95 -2.68 16.97 1.49
N GLU A 96 -3.25 17.21 2.68
CA GLU A 96 -3.82 18.51 3.06
C GLU A 96 -2.76 19.62 3.03
N SER A 97 -1.56 19.36 3.54
CA SER A 97 -0.48 20.34 3.59
C SER A 97 0.04 20.79 2.23
N ALA A 98 -0.17 19.99 1.20
CA ALA A 98 0.29 20.24 -0.17
C ALA A 98 -0.87 20.47 -1.16
N ASP A 99 -2.11 20.53 -0.69
CA ASP A 99 -3.30 20.61 -1.53
C ASP A 99 -3.27 19.56 -2.67
N ILE A 100 -3.02 18.29 -2.28
CA ILE A 100 -3.03 17.16 -3.21
C ILE A 100 -4.43 16.54 -3.19
N PRO A 101 -5.17 16.58 -4.31
CA PRO A 101 -6.48 15.96 -4.40
C PRO A 101 -6.38 14.43 -4.28
N HIS A 102 -7.45 13.82 -3.78
CA HIS A 102 -7.51 12.36 -3.66
C HIS A 102 -8.83 11.77 -4.17
N VAL A 103 -8.79 10.51 -4.55
CA VAL A 103 -9.93 9.69 -4.92
C VAL A 103 -9.86 8.35 -4.19
N VAL A 104 -11.01 7.86 -3.74
CA VAL A 104 -11.14 6.53 -3.14
C VAL A 104 -11.72 5.56 -4.14
N ILE A 105 -11.16 4.36 -4.21
CA ILE A 105 -11.57 3.30 -5.13
C ILE A 105 -11.87 2.05 -4.30
N ASN A 106 -13.10 1.57 -4.36
CA ASN A 106 -13.49 0.32 -3.72
C ASN A 106 -13.16 -0.87 -4.64
N ALA A 107 -12.08 -1.57 -4.32
CA ALA A 107 -11.63 -2.76 -5.03
C ALA A 107 -11.86 -4.03 -4.18
N GLY A 108 -13.09 -4.23 -3.71
CA GLY A 108 -13.49 -5.42 -2.96
C GLY A 108 -13.35 -5.30 -1.45
N SER A 109 -13.69 -4.16 -0.86
CA SER A 109 -13.86 -4.02 0.59
C SER A 109 -15.08 -4.81 1.07
N LYS A 110 -14.99 -5.40 2.28
CA LYS A 110 -16.13 -6.11 2.90
C LYS A 110 -17.27 -5.17 3.31
N ILE A 111 -16.90 -3.93 3.64
CA ILE A 111 -17.81 -2.82 3.92
C ILE A 111 -17.38 -1.64 3.06
N ALA A 112 -18.34 -1.04 2.34
CA ALA A 112 -18.08 0.15 1.54
C ALA A 112 -17.90 1.40 2.42
N PRO A 113 -16.98 2.33 2.07
CA PRO A 113 -16.80 3.56 2.81
C PRO A 113 -17.99 4.52 2.62
N LYS A 114 -18.32 5.29 3.65
CA LYS A 114 -19.44 6.25 3.64
C LYS A 114 -19.00 7.62 3.11
N LEU A 115 -18.47 7.65 1.89
CA LEU A 115 -18.00 8.83 1.16
C LEU A 115 -18.15 8.60 -0.35
N PRO A 116 -18.00 9.60 -1.23
CA PRO A 116 -17.92 9.37 -2.67
C PRO A 116 -16.71 8.53 -3.04
N TYR A 117 -16.92 7.43 -3.78
CA TYR A 117 -15.86 6.54 -4.25
C TYR A 117 -16.14 5.97 -5.63
N ILE A 118 -15.15 5.43 -6.28
CA ILE A 118 -15.29 4.68 -7.52
C ILE A 118 -15.54 3.21 -7.17
N GLU A 119 -16.69 2.67 -7.60
CA GLU A 119 -17.03 1.27 -7.42
C GLU A 119 -16.50 0.42 -8.58
N THR A 120 -15.81 -0.69 -8.25
CA THR A 120 -15.26 -1.61 -9.27
C THR A 120 -16.09 -2.87 -9.45
N GLY A 121 -17.02 -3.15 -8.55
CA GLY A 121 -17.79 -4.40 -8.51
C GLY A 121 -16.99 -5.63 -8.12
N LEU A 122 -15.76 -5.47 -7.63
CA LEU A 122 -14.97 -6.55 -7.07
C LEU A 122 -15.49 -6.93 -5.68
N VAL A 123 -15.34 -8.21 -5.35
CA VAL A 123 -15.73 -8.75 -4.05
C VAL A 123 -14.49 -9.05 -3.20
N PRO A 124 -14.62 -9.12 -1.86
CA PRO A 124 -13.51 -9.51 -0.98
C PRO A 124 -12.84 -10.81 -1.38
N GLY A 125 -11.52 -10.87 -1.21
CA GLY A 125 -10.75 -12.10 -1.40
C GLY A 125 -11.04 -13.12 -0.29
N LYS A 126 -10.97 -14.41 -0.65
CA LYS A 126 -11.15 -15.53 0.28
C LYS A 126 -9.90 -15.79 1.12
N ASN A 127 -10.06 -16.63 2.15
CA ASN A 127 -8.94 -17.08 2.96
C ASN A 127 -8.06 -18.06 2.18
N ILE A 128 -6.88 -17.61 1.75
CA ILE A 128 -5.96 -18.41 0.93
C ILE A 128 -5.42 -19.65 1.63
N ALA A 129 -5.51 -19.76 2.96
CA ALA A 129 -5.15 -20.98 3.68
C ALA A 129 -6.16 -22.11 3.44
N LEU A 130 -7.41 -21.79 3.10
CA LEU A 130 -8.52 -22.74 3.00
C LEU A 130 -8.90 -23.01 1.53
N GLU A 131 -8.99 -21.98 0.71
CA GLU A 131 -9.50 -22.06 -0.66
C GLU A 131 -8.79 -21.04 -1.59
N PRO A 132 -9.03 -21.06 -2.92
CA PRO A 132 -8.53 -20.02 -3.82
C PRO A 132 -9.00 -18.63 -3.38
N GLY A 133 -8.08 -17.66 -3.39
CA GLY A 133 -8.35 -16.29 -2.95
C GLY A 133 -9.37 -15.54 -3.81
N LEU A 134 -9.40 -15.84 -5.12
CA LEU A 134 -10.26 -15.18 -6.10
C LEU A 134 -10.75 -16.19 -7.15
N GLU A 135 -11.88 -15.88 -7.76
CA GLU A 135 -12.29 -16.50 -9.01
C GLU A 135 -11.44 -15.97 -10.19
N GLU A 136 -11.13 -16.79 -11.19
CA GLU A 136 -10.38 -16.33 -12.38
C GLU A 136 -11.09 -15.19 -13.14
N SER A 137 -12.42 -15.15 -13.09
CA SER A 137 -13.23 -14.06 -13.64
C SER A 137 -13.00 -12.76 -12.90
N ALA A 138 -12.88 -12.80 -11.57
CA ALA A 138 -12.58 -11.63 -10.73
C ALA A 138 -11.17 -11.09 -11.01
N VAL A 139 -10.18 -11.96 -11.25
CA VAL A 139 -8.84 -11.52 -11.66
C VAL A 139 -8.88 -10.77 -12.99
N ARG A 140 -9.61 -11.30 -13.99
CA ARG A 140 -9.78 -10.62 -15.29
C ARG A 140 -10.51 -9.28 -15.15
N GLN A 141 -11.56 -9.23 -14.33
CA GLN A 141 -12.30 -7.99 -14.02
C GLN A 141 -11.38 -6.97 -13.35
N ALA A 142 -10.61 -7.37 -12.33
CA ALA A 142 -9.70 -6.50 -11.61
C ALA A 142 -8.66 -5.85 -12.54
N LEU A 143 -8.00 -6.65 -13.39
CA LEU A 143 -7.06 -6.16 -14.38
C LEU A 143 -7.72 -5.19 -15.39
N ALA A 144 -8.94 -5.49 -15.86
CA ALA A 144 -9.64 -4.68 -16.85
C ALA A 144 -10.13 -3.34 -16.25
N SER A 145 -10.79 -3.38 -15.09
CA SER A 145 -11.26 -2.17 -14.40
C SER A 145 -10.09 -1.31 -13.93
N GLY A 146 -9.00 -1.94 -13.45
CA GLY A 146 -7.77 -1.23 -13.11
C GLY A 146 -7.22 -0.44 -14.30
N ARG A 147 -7.11 -1.05 -15.48
CA ARG A 147 -6.67 -0.34 -16.70
C ARG A 147 -7.57 0.84 -17.07
N GLN A 148 -8.88 0.64 -16.99
CA GLN A 148 -9.83 1.69 -17.32
C GLN A 148 -9.70 2.89 -16.38
N ILE A 149 -9.64 2.63 -15.07
CA ILE A 149 -9.55 3.67 -14.04
C ILE A 149 -8.17 4.31 -14.06
N GLY A 150 -7.09 3.51 -14.14
CA GLY A 150 -5.71 4.00 -14.21
C GLY A 150 -5.50 4.98 -15.36
N ARG A 151 -5.96 4.64 -16.58
CA ARG A 151 -5.89 5.53 -17.74
C ARG A 151 -6.64 6.84 -17.51
N LYS A 152 -7.83 6.79 -16.92
CA LYS A 152 -8.66 7.97 -16.68
C LYS A 152 -8.02 8.89 -15.63
N LEU A 153 -7.49 8.36 -14.54
CA LEU A 153 -6.84 9.15 -13.51
C LEU A 153 -5.51 9.74 -14.01
N ALA A 154 -4.72 8.95 -14.72
CA ALA A 154 -3.44 9.38 -15.29
C ALA A 154 -3.58 10.57 -16.26
N SER A 155 -4.71 10.67 -16.97
CA SER A 155 -4.94 11.80 -17.90
C SER A 155 -5.24 13.14 -17.20
N SER A 156 -5.38 13.16 -15.88
CA SER A 156 -5.75 14.36 -15.10
C SER A 156 -4.63 14.86 -14.18
N THR A 157 -3.44 14.26 -14.24
CA THR A 157 -2.33 14.62 -13.35
C THR A 157 -0.96 14.36 -13.99
N ASP A 158 0.06 15.05 -13.53
CA ASP A 158 1.45 14.81 -13.92
C ASP A 158 2.06 13.59 -13.20
N CYS A 159 1.54 13.27 -12.01
CA CYS A 159 1.97 12.12 -11.23
C CYS A 159 0.81 11.50 -10.45
N LEU A 160 0.52 10.22 -10.72
CA LEU A 160 -0.48 9.43 -10.00
C LEU A 160 0.17 8.68 -8.84
N ILE A 161 -0.32 8.91 -7.63
CA ILE A 161 0.09 8.17 -6.43
C ILE A 161 -0.97 7.11 -6.16
N ILE A 162 -0.56 5.86 -6.01
CA ILE A 162 -1.46 4.74 -5.71
C ILE A 162 -1.10 4.17 -4.34
N GLY A 163 -1.95 4.40 -3.36
CA GLY A 163 -1.90 3.80 -2.03
C GLY A 163 -2.97 2.72 -1.86
N GLU A 164 -2.86 1.92 -0.82
CA GLU A 164 -3.82 0.86 -0.52
C GLU A 164 -4.18 0.82 0.97
N SER A 165 -5.39 0.30 1.26
CA SER A 165 -5.78 -0.15 2.59
C SER A 165 -6.42 -1.52 2.48
N ILE A 166 -5.66 -2.55 2.91
CA ILE A 166 -6.08 -3.95 2.91
C ILE A 166 -5.48 -4.69 4.12
N PRO A 167 -6.28 -5.05 5.14
CA PRO A 167 -5.79 -5.84 6.26
C PRO A 167 -5.34 -7.22 5.77
N GLY A 168 -4.21 -7.71 6.30
CA GLY A 168 -3.65 -9.03 5.94
C GLY A 168 -2.99 -9.10 4.55
N GLY A 169 -2.97 -8.01 3.78
CA GLY A 169 -2.44 -7.95 2.41
C GLY A 169 -0.96 -8.33 2.28
N THR A 170 -0.16 -8.21 3.34
CA THR A 170 1.24 -8.67 3.29
C THR A 170 1.37 -10.19 3.15
N THR A 171 0.40 -10.97 3.63
CA THR A 171 0.40 -12.43 3.51
C THR A 171 0.06 -12.89 2.08
N THR A 172 -0.97 -12.30 1.48
CA THR A 172 -1.33 -12.56 0.07
C THR A 172 -0.23 -12.06 -0.88
N ALA A 173 0.39 -10.92 -0.58
CA ALA A 173 1.55 -10.40 -1.31
C ALA A 173 2.74 -11.39 -1.26
N LEU A 174 3.07 -11.95 -0.07
CA LEU A 174 4.09 -12.98 0.07
C LEU A 174 3.77 -14.20 -0.81
N ALA A 175 2.52 -14.66 -0.78
CA ALA A 175 2.09 -15.83 -1.56
C ALA A 175 2.23 -15.59 -3.07
N VAL A 176 1.90 -14.39 -3.55
CA VAL A 176 2.08 -13.98 -4.94
C VAL A 176 3.56 -13.89 -5.30
N LEU A 177 4.38 -13.21 -4.47
CA LEU A 177 5.82 -13.04 -4.69
C LEU A 177 6.52 -14.40 -4.82
N GLU A 178 6.33 -15.30 -3.83
CA GLU A 178 6.91 -16.64 -3.89
C GLU A 178 6.42 -17.45 -5.10
N SER A 179 5.15 -17.30 -5.48
CA SER A 179 4.60 -17.98 -6.66
C SER A 179 5.14 -17.37 -7.97
N CYS A 180 5.59 -16.13 -7.95
CA CYS A 180 6.32 -15.47 -9.03
C CYS A 180 7.82 -15.82 -9.08
N GLY A 181 8.33 -16.54 -8.09
CA GLY A 181 9.73 -16.97 -8.02
C GLY A 181 10.63 -16.09 -7.16
N VAL A 182 10.06 -15.16 -6.40
CA VAL A 182 10.79 -14.39 -5.37
C VAL A 182 10.73 -15.20 -4.08
N ASN A 183 11.81 -15.96 -3.81
CA ASN A 183 11.86 -16.89 -2.69
C ASN A 183 12.85 -16.41 -1.62
N ASN A 184 12.63 -16.89 -0.39
CA ASN A 184 13.50 -16.67 0.77
C ASN A 184 13.63 -15.21 1.21
N VAL A 185 12.70 -14.36 0.84
CA VAL A 185 12.63 -12.97 1.30
C VAL A 185 11.37 -12.79 2.15
N GLY A 186 11.54 -12.37 3.39
CA GLY A 186 10.43 -12.06 4.29
C GLY A 186 9.65 -10.83 3.81
N VAL A 187 8.44 -10.68 4.32
CA VAL A 187 7.58 -9.51 4.09
C VAL A 187 7.39 -8.76 5.40
N SER A 188 7.21 -7.46 5.34
CA SER A 188 6.96 -6.63 6.52
C SER A 188 5.62 -6.97 7.18
N SER A 189 5.40 -6.43 8.36
CA SER A 189 4.16 -6.51 9.13
C SER A 189 3.92 -5.20 9.85
N SER A 190 2.66 -4.92 10.19
CA SER A 190 2.27 -3.83 11.09
C SER A 190 2.64 -4.08 12.55
N MET A 191 3.14 -5.28 12.87
CA MET A 191 3.56 -5.68 14.22
C MET A 191 5.08 -5.63 14.37
N PRO A 192 5.63 -5.22 15.52
CA PRO A 192 7.07 -5.29 15.80
C PRO A 192 7.55 -6.74 15.80
N ASN A 193 6.75 -7.66 16.33
CA ASN A 193 6.98 -9.11 16.23
C ASN A 193 6.23 -9.64 15.00
N ASN A 194 6.88 -9.59 13.84
CA ASN A 194 6.31 -10.08 12.59
C ASN A 194 6.03 -11.59 12.66
N PRO A 195 4.79 -12.07 12.42
CA PRO A 195 4.45 -13.49 12.43
C PRO A 195 4.95 -14.22 11.18
N VAL A 196 6.26 -14.18 10.93
CA VAL A 196 6.90 -14.67 9.71
C VAL A 196 6.60 -16.15 9.48
N ASP A 197 6.74 -16.99 10.51
CA ASP A 197 6.51 -18.44 10.40
C ASP A 197 5.06 -18.76 10.05
N LEU A 198 4.09 -18.08 10.68
CA LEU A 198 2.67 -18.23 10.38
C LEU A 198 2.37 -17.82 8.92
N LYS A 199 2.96 -16.73 8.44
CA LYS A 199 2.80 -16.31 7.04
C LYS A 199 3.33 -17.37 6.08
N PHE A 200 4.53 -17.89 6.32
CA PHE A 200 5.11 -18.95 5.49
C PHE A 200 4.29 -20.25 5.53
N GLU A 201 3.73 -20.64 6.68
CA GLU A 201 2.84 -21.80 6.80
C GLU A 201 1.58 -21.62 5.92
N ILE A 202 0.92 -20.46 5.99
CA ILE A 202 -0.26 -20.14 5.19
C ILE A 202 0.10 -20.17 3.70
N VAL A 203 1.19 -19.53 3.31
CA VAL A 203 1.66 -19.49 1.92
C VAL A 203 1.99 -20.89 1.40
N ALA A 204 2.66 -21.70 2.18
CA ALA A 204 2.95 -23.10 1.81
C ALA A 204 1.68 -23.91 1.59
N LYS A 205 0.65 -23.76 2.44
CA LYS A 205 -0.67 -24.39 2.24
C LYS A 205 -1.33 -23.92 0.95
N ALA A 206 -1.37 -22.60 0.73
CA ALA A 206 -1.99 -22.01 -0.44
C ALA A 206 -1.32 -22.48 -1.75
N ARG A 207 0.00 -22.48 -1.80
CA ARG A 207 0.79 -22.87 -2.99
C ARG A 207 0.68 -24.34 -3.37
N LYS A 208 0.32 -25.24 -2.44
CA LYS A 208 0.08 -26.66 -2.76
C LYS A 208 -1.02 -26.85 -3.84
N ARG A 209 -1.93 -25.91 -3.99
CA ARG A 209 -2.97 -25.93 -5.03
C ARG A 209 -2.43 -25.57 -6.43
N LEU A 210 -1.30 -24.83 -6.49
CA LEU A 210 -0.66 -24.40 -7.74
C LEU A 210 0.23 -25.51 -8.32
N LYS A 211 -0.38 -26.53 -8.91
CA LYS A 211 0.36 -27.61 -9.61
C LYS A 211 0.73 -27.19 -11.04
N PRO A 212 1.86 -27.67 -11.60
CA PRO A 212 2.14 -27.48 -13.02
C PRO A 212 1.00 -28.00 -13.92
N PRO A 213 0.67 -27.33 -15.05
CA PRO A 213 1.30 -26.11 -15.58
C PRO A 213 0.79 -24.79 -14.99
N HIS A 214 -0.21 -24.81 -14.08
CA HIS A 214 -0.89 -23.63 -13.55
C HIS A 214 0.03 -22.68 -12.77
N SER A 215 1.10 -23.21 -12.19
CA SER A 215 2.11 -22.42 -11.48
C SER A 215 2.90 -21.43 -12.38
N LYS A 216 2.74 -21.49 -13.70
CA LYS A 216 3.37 -20.57 -14.66
C LYS A 216 2.41 -19.47 -15.16
N ASP A 217 1.10 -19.66 -15.04
CA ASP A 217 0.10 -18.68 -15.44
C ASP A 217 -0.17 -17.70 -14.30
N ILE A 218 0.22 -16.45 -14.49
CA ILE A 218 0.09 -15.41 -13.48
C ILE A 218 -1.38 -15.17 -13.07
N ARG A 219 -2.34 -15.33 -13.97
CA ARG A 219 -3.77 -15.16 -13.65
C ARG A 219 -4.26 -16.27 -12.73
N LYS A 220 -3.79 -17.48 -12.93
CA LYS A 220 -4.08 -18.63 -12.05
C LYS A 220 -3.36 -18.51 -10.71
N ILE A 221 -2.14 -17.96 -10.68
CA ILE A 221 -1.45 -17.61 -9.44
C ILE A 221 -2.30 -16.63 -8.65
N LEU A 222 -2.70 -15.52 -9.26
CA LEU A 222 -3.53 -14.49 -8.62
C LEU A 222 -4.86 -15.05 -8.12
N ALA A 223 -5.52 -15.90 -8.91
CA ALA A 223 -6.75 -16.55 -8.49
C ALA A 223 -6.55 -17.42 -7.24
N ASN A 224 -5.46 -18.18 -7.16
CA ASN A 224 -5.23 -19.08 -6.04
C ASN A 224 -4.74 -18.42 -4.76
N VAL A 225 -3.81 -17.45 -4.86
CA VAL A 225 -3.07 -16.94 -3.71
C VAL A 225 -3.09 -15.42 -3.56
N GLY A 226 -3.71 -14.70 -4.50
CA GLY A 226 -3.83 -13.24 -4.48
C GLY A 226 -5.04 -12.74 -3.69
N ASP A 227 -5.16 -11.44 -3.70
CA ASP A 227 -6.31 -10.65 -3.22
C ASP A 227 -6.78 -9.70 -4.34
N PRO A 228 -7.92 -8.99 -4.19
CA PRO A 228 -8.45 -8.16 -5.26
C PRO A 228 -7.59 -6.94 -5.59
N MET A 229 -6.86 -6.39 -4.61
CA MET A 229 -6.05 -5.17 -4.75
C MET A 229 -4.88 -5.40 -5.73
N ILE A 230 -4.14 -6.51 -5.61
CA ILE A 230 -2.93 -6.75 -6.40
C ILE A 230 -3.20 -6.72 -7.92
N PRO A 231 -4.13 -7.52 -8.49
CA PRO A 231 -4.44 -7.45 -9.92
C PRO A 231 -5.06 -6.12 -10.34
N PHE A 232 -5.86 -5.49 -9.47
CA PHE A 232 -6.47 -4.21 -9.77
C PHE A 232 -5.40 -3.11 -9.93
N VAL A 233 -4.48 -2.98 -8.98
CA VAL A 233 -3.39 -1.98 -9.03
C VAL A 233 -2.40 -2.30 -10.16
N ALA A 234 -2.13 -3.59 -10.45
CA ALA A 234 -1.33 -3.97 -11.62
C ALA A 234 -1.98 -3.51 -12.93
N GLY A 235 -3.31 -3.60 -13.04
CA GLY A 235 -4.06 -3.06 -14.17
C GLY A 235 -3.99 -1.53 -14.25
N MET A 236 -4.08 -0.83 -13.11
CA MET A 236 -3.90 0.64 -13.08
C MET A 236 -2.50 1.02 -13.59
N LEU A 237 -1.48 0.35 -13.10
CA LEU A 237 -0.09 0.60 -13.48
C LEU A 237 0.13 0.44 -14.98
N ASP A 238 -0.39 -0.65 -15.58
CA ASP A 238 -0.27 -0.95 -17.01
C ASP A 238 -0.68 0.23 -17.92
N SER A 239 -1.77 0.89 -17.58
CA SER A 239 -2.31 1.97 -18.42
C SER A 239 -1.89 3.38 -17.98
N ALA A 240 -1.54 3.57 -16.70
CA ALA A 240 -1.17 4.89 -16.20
C ALA A 240 0.24 5.28 -16.66
N THR A 241 1.17 4.33 -16.71
CA THR A 241 2.57 4.56 -17.10
C THR A 241 2.76 4.98 -18.57
N ASP A 242 1.73 4.82 -19.38
CA ASP A 242 1.74 5.29 -20.78
C ASP A 242 1.71 6.83 -20.90
N SER A 243 1.15 7.52 -19.90
CA SER A 243 0.86 8.95 -19.99
C SER A 243 1.36 9.79 -18.82
N THR A 244 1.66 9.16 -17.66
CA THR A 244 2.08 9.90 -16.47
C THR A 244 3.13 9.16 -15.65
N LYS A 245 3.75 9.84 -14.69
CA LYS A 245 4.57 9.19 -13.66
C LYS A 245 3.67 8.53 -12.63
N VAL A 246 4.08 7.37 -12.12
CA VAL A 246 3.32 6.61 -11.12
C VAL A 246 4.19 6.37 -9.90
N ILE A 247 3.67 6.73 -8.72
CA ILE A 247 4.22 6.36 -7.42
C ILE A 247 3.36 5.25 -6.84
N LEU A 248 3.91 4.05 -6.71
CA LEU A 248 3.33 3.00 -5.89
C LEU A 248 3.69 3.26 -4.43
N ALA A 249 2.73 3.80 -3.68
CA ALA A 249 2.92 4.24 -2.30
C ALA A 249 2.62 3.09 -1.32
N GLY A 250 3.68 2.53 -0.73
CA GLY A 250 3.59 1.39 0.18
C GLY A 250 4.87 0.56 0.19
N GLY A 251 4.80 -0.67 0.68
CA GLY A 251 5.94 -1.58 0.83
C GLY A 251 5.72 -2.91 0.10
N THR A 252 5.55 -3.97 0.88
CA THR A 252 5.44 -5.36 0.41
C THR A 252 4.34 -5.57 -0.64
N GLN A 253 3.15 -5.02 -0.42
CA GLN A 253 2.03 -5.18 -1.36
C GLN A 253 2.36 -4.58 -2.72
N MET A 254 3.00 -3.42 -2.75
CA MET A 254 3.41 -2.76 -3.98
C MET A 254 4.54 -3.50 -4.70
N SER A 255 5.42 -4.21 -3.97
CA SER A 255 6.41 -5.09 -4.59
C SER A 255 5.74 -6.28 -5.29
N ALA A 256 4.66 -6.83 -4.74
CA ALA A 256 3.87 -7.88 -5.39
C ALA A 256 3.17 -7.36 -6.66
N VAL A 257 2.66 -6.12 -6.65
CA VAL A 257 2.12 -5.47 -7.87
C VAL A 257 3.17 -5.38 -8.97
N LEU A 258 4.39 -4.96 -8.64
CA LEU A 258 5.50 -4.90 -9.61
C LEU A 258 5.86 -6.28 -10.17
N ALA A 259 5.88 -7.31 -9.32
CA ALA A 259 6.14 -8.70 -9.75
C ALA A 259 5.05 -9.20 -10.71
N VAL A 260 3.78 -8.91 -10.43
CA VAL A 260 2.65 -9.25 -11.30
C VAL A 260 2.73 -8.49 -12.62
N ALA A 261 3.00 -7.19 -12.60
CA ALA A 261 3.17 -6.35 -13.78
C ALA A 261 4.27 -6.91 -14.70
N LYS A 262 5.43 -7.28 -14.16
CA LYS A 262 6.51 -7.94 -14.91
C LYS A 262 6.05 -9.24 -15.56
N ARG A 263 5.36 -10.11 -14.81
CA ARG A 263 4.86 -11.41 -15.31
C ARG A 263 3.79 -11.28 -16.39
N LEU A 264 3.05 -10.16 -16.40
CA LEU A 264 2.08 -9.80 -17.44
C LEU A 264 2.73 -9.09 -18.64
N GLY A 265 4.02 -8.74 -18.57
CA GLY A 265 4.73 -8.02 -19.62
C GLY A 265 4.43 -6.52 -19.64
N TYR A 266 3.92 -5.95 -18.54
CA TYR A 266 3.61 -4.52 -18.44
C TYR A 266 4.89 -3.68 -18.26
N LEU A 267 4.92 -2.54 -18.94
CA LEU A 267 6.04 -1.60 -18.82
C LEU A 267 6.00 -0.87 -17.47
N GLN A 268 7.18 -0.67 -16.87
CA GLN A 268 7.34 -0.02 -15.56
C GLN A 268 8.24 1.23 -15.63
N HIS A 269 8.48 1.74 -16.83
CA HIS A 269 9.48 2.78 -17.10
C HIS A 269 9.20 4.15 -16.45
N ASN A 270 7.95 4.43 -16.10
CA ASN A 270 7.50 5.66 -15.44
C ASN A 270 7.09 5.43 -13.97
N THR A 271 7.62 4.38 -13.34
CA THR A 271 7.19 3.95 -12.00
C THR A 271 8.31 4.14 -10.98
N ALA A 272 7.96 4.61 -9.79
CA ALA A 272 8.76 4.51 -8.58
C ALA A 272 7.92 3.86 -7.47
N LEU A 273 8.56 3.10 -6.57
CA LEU A 273 7.96 2.70 -5.31
C LEU A 273 8.35 3.74 -4.26
N ALA A 274 7.42 4.14 -3.39
CA ALA A 274 7.68 5.13 -2.36
C ALA A 274 7.18 4.67 -0.99
N THR A 275 8.02 4.77 0.05
CA THR A 275 7.77 4.20 1.37
C THR A 275 8.43 4.99 2.50
N THR A 276 8.25 4.53 3.75
CA THR A 276 8.95 5.05 4.93
C THR A 276 10.29 4.35 5.16
N SER A 277 11.21 4.99 5.86
CA SER A 277 12.45 4.35 6.34
C SER A 277 12.15 3.16 7.27
N TYR A 278 11.03 3.17 7.98
CA TYR A 278 10.63 2.10 8.89
C TYR A 278 10.41 0.74 8.19
N ILE A 279 10.04 0.77 6.90
CA ILE A 279 9.99 -0.44 6.07
C ILE A 279 11.37 -0.83 5.56
N ILE A 280 12.20 0.16 5.21
CA ILE A 280 13.57 -0.08 4.73
C ILE A 280 14.45 -0.69 5.83
N ASP A 281 14.26 -0.23 7.07
CA ASP A 281 15.05 -0.63 8.23
C ASP A 281 14.47 -1.90 8.93
N ASP A 282 13.35 -2.42 8.45
CA ASP A 282 12.71 -3.62 9.00
C ASP A 282 13.54 -4.87 8.72
N LYS A 283 14.15 -5.42 9.76
CA LYS A 283 15.03 -6.61 9.68
C LYS A 283 14.33 -7.91 9.30
N SER A 284 12.98 -7.93 9.34
CA SER A 284 12.20 -9.12 8.95
C SER A 284 11.96 -9.21 7.44
N THR A 285 12.39 -8.19 6.68
CA THR A 285 12.22 -8.10 5.22
C THR A 285 13.41 -7.41 4.58
N SER A 286 13.53 -7.54 3.26
CA SER A 286 14.39 -6.68 2.44
C SER A 286 13.55 -6.14 1.29
N LEU A 287 12.96 -4.95 1.47
CA LEU A 287 12.17 -4.34 0.41
C LEU A 287 12.97 -4.13 -0.89
N PRO A 288 14.26 -3.72 -0.87
CA PRO A 288 15.05 -3.65 -2.09
C PRO A 288 15.16 -5.00 -2.82
N GLU A 289 15.36 -6.11 -2.10
CA GLU A 289 15.39 -7.44 -2.73
C GLU A 289 14.03 -7.84 -3.32
N LEU A 290 12.93 -7.58 -2.60
CA LEU A 290 11.58 -7.84 -3.10
C LEU A 290 11.31 -7.08 -4.40
N VAL A 291 11.63 -5.80 -4.46
CA VAL A 291 11.40 -4.95 -5.63
C VAL A 291 12.34 -5.34 -6.76
N PHE A 292 13.65 -5.39 -6.52
CA PHE A 292 14.65 -5.55 -7.59
C PHE A 292 14.73 -6.97 -8.15
N SER A 293 14.15 -7.97 -7.49
CA SER A 293 13.92 -9.29 -8.09
C SER A 293 12.92 -9.25 -9.25
N SER A 294 12.05 -8.26 -9.28
CA SER A 294 10.92 -8.18 -10.22
C SER A 294 10.83 -6.87 -10.99
N SER A 295 11.58 -5.83 -10.62
CA SER A 295 11.46 -4.49 -11.21
C SER A 295 12.79 -3.76 -11.17
N ASP A 296 12.98 -2.84 -12.11
CA ASP A 296 14.07 -1.86 -12.07
C ASP A 296 13.60 -0.49 -11.55
N SER A 297 12.35 -0.39 -11.08
CA SER A 297 11.78 0.84 -10.52
C SER A 297 12.57 1.28 -9.30
N PRO A 298 12.95 2.56 -9.19
CA PRO A 298 13.64 3.07 -8.01
C PRO A 298 12.72 3.03 -6.79
N ILE A 299 13.33 2.87 -5.62
CA ILE A 299 12.65 3.01 -4.34
C ILE A 299 13.01 4.38 -3.77
N LEU A 300 12.00 5.20 -3.54
CA LEU A 300 12.10 6.46 -2.83
C LEU A 300 11.67 6.23 -1.38
N TYR A 301 12.39 6.79 -0.42
CA TYR A 301 11.98 6.65 0.98
C TYR A 301 12.36 7.85 1.82
N ILE A 302 11.60 8.04 2.90
CA ILE A 302 11.75 9.14 3.84
C ILE A 302 11.74 8.62 5.27
N ASN A 303 12.56 9.24 6.15
CA ASN A 303 12.34 9.18 7.58
C ASN A 303 11.44 10.36 7.99
N PRO A 304 10.17 10.11 8.38
CA PRO A 304 9.26 11.17 8.82
C PRO A 304 9.59 11.68 10.24
N LYS A 305 10.63 11.16 10.87
CA LYS A 305 11.13 11.54 12.21
C LYS A 305 10.10 11.40 13.34
N LEU A 306 9.18 10.43 13.23
CA LEU A 306 8.12 10.22 14.22
C LEU A 306 8.65 9.87 15.61
N GLU A 307 9.90 9.40 15.72
CA GLU A 307 10.61 9.23 16.99
C GLU A 307 10.73 10.54 17.80
N ASN A 308 10.66 11.68 17.12
CA ASN A 308 10.71 13.02 17.74
C ASN A 308 9.32 13.63 17.97
N SER A 309 8.23 12.92 17.66
CA SER A 309 6.88 13.38 17.91
C SER A 309 6.63 13.59 19.41
N LYS A 310 5.83 14.58 19.75
CA LYS A 310 5.35 14.79 21.12
C LYS A 310 4.38 13.69 21.60
N PHE A 311 3.82 12.91 20.68
CA PHE A 311 2.82 11.86 20.95
C PHE A 311 3.43 10.45 20.92
N THR A 312 3.18 9.69 21.98
CA THR A 312 3.67 8.29 22.10
C THR A 312 3.13 7.37 21.00
N GLY A 313 1.86 7.54 20.61
CA GLY A 313 1.25 6.75 19.54
C GLY A 313 1.97 6.91 18.20
N LEU A 314 2.49 8.10 17.87
CA LEU A 314 3.28 8.34 16.68
C LEU A 314 4.72 7.83 16.83
N ARG A 315 5.35 7.97 18.01
CA ARG A 315 6.70 7.43 18.26
C ARG A 315 6.76 5.92 18.07
N ALA A 316 5.67 5.20 18.31
CA ALA A 316 5.59 3.75 18.15
C ALA A 316 5.91 3.27 16.71
N TYR A 317 5.74 4.12 15.69
CA TYR A 317 6.15 3.77 14.33
C TYR A 317 7.65 3.47 14.21
N SER A 318 8.49 4.22 14.91
CA SER A 318 9.93 3.99 14.98
C SER A 318 10.31 2.74 15.80
N GLU A 319 9.39 2.25 16.63
CA GLU A 319 9.53 1.02 17.40
C GLU A 319 9.07 -0.23 16.62
N GLY A 320 8.66 -0.06 15.37
CA GLY A 320 8.25 -1.14 14.48
C GLY A 320 6.75 -1.43 14.44
N PHE A 321 5.92 -0.61 15.09
CA PHE A 321 4.46 -0.68 14.95
C PHE A 321 4.01 0.04 13.69
N VAL A 322 2.99 -0.49 13.03
CA VAL A 322 2.36 0.07 11.83
C VAL A 322 3.32 0.21 10.65
N LYS A 323 4.34 1.05 10.73
CA LYS A 323 5.44 1.30 9.78
C LYS A 323 5.03 1.94 8.45
N GLU A 324 3.98 1.46 7.80
CA GLU A 324 3.47 1.90 6.50
C GLU A 324 1.99 1.51 6.37
N GLY A 325 1.32 2.04 5.37
CA GLY A 325 -0.07 1.78 4.99
C GLY A 325 -0.75 3.05 4.49
N VAL A 326 -1.88 2.89 3.85
CA VAL A 326 -2.67 4.00 3.27
C VAL A 326 -1.83 4.92 2.38
N GLY A 327 -0.69 4.42 1.88
CA GLY A 327 0.23 5.17 1.03
C GLY A 327 0.99 6.31 1.73
N ALA A 328 1.23 6.18 3.03
CA ALA A 328 1.82 7.24 3.86
C ALA A 328 3.18 7.71 3.33
N GLY A 329 4.13 6.80 3.07
CA GLY A 329 5.46 7.18 2.60
C GLY A 329 5.43 7.92 1.26
N GLY A 330 4.62 7.43 0.31
CA GLY A 330 4.48 8.07 -1.00
C GLY A 330 3.80 9.43 -0.95
N SER A 331 2.77 9.58 -0.12
CA SER A 331 2.07 10.86 0.09
C SER A 331 2.97 11.91 0.72
N MET A 332 3.77 11.52 1.73
CA MET A 332 4.74 12.40 2.37
C MET A 332 5.82 12.86 1.38
N ILE A 333 6.36 11.96 0.57
CA ILE A 333 7.34 12.29 -0.47
C ILE A 333 6.73 13.24 -1.51
N ALA A 334 5.51 12.98 -1.98
CA ALA A 334 4.82 13.83 -2.95
C ALA A 334 4.57 15.25 -2.38
N SER A 335 4.12 15.34 -1.13
CA SER A 335 3.94 16.61 -0.43
C SER A 335 5.24 17.43 -0.39
N MET A 336 6.36 16.81 -0.05
CA MET A 336 7.68 17.45 -0.03
C MET A 336 8.14 17.87 -1.43
N LEU A 337 7.90 17.05 -2.46
CA LEU A 337 8.26 17.36 -3.84
C LEU A 337 7.43 18.51 -4.40
N LYS A 338 6.16 18.62 -4.01
CA LYS A 338 5.27 19.69 -4.43
C LYS A 338 5.56 21.01 -3.74
N THR A 339 5.79 21.00 -2.43
CA THR A 339 5.90 22.21 -1.60
C THR A 339 7.33 22.64 -1.29
N GLY A 340 8.29 21.73 -1.37
CA GLY A 340 9.68 21.96 -0.95
C GLY A 340 9.89 21.87 0.58
N MET A 341 8.88 21.47 1.37
CA MET A 341 9.04 21.30 2.83
C MET A 341 10.05 20.19 3.16
N ASP A 342 10.60 20.25 4.35
CA ASP A 342 11.48 19.23 4.91
C ASP A 342 10.74 18.27 5.85
N SER A 343 11.43 17.23 6.34
CA SER A 343 10.87 16.24 7.27
C SER A 343 10.49 16.85 8.62
N GLN A 344 11.14 17.93 9.05
CA GLN A 344 10.82 18.59 10.31
C GLN A 344 9.46 19.30 10.22
N LYS A 345 9.25 20.04 9.13
CA LYS A 345 7.97 20.70 8.87
C LYS A 345 6.83 19.69 8.70
N LEU A 346 7.11 18.57 8.04
CA LEU A 346 6.16 17.47 7.89
C LEU A 346 5.76 16.87 9.24
N LEU A 347 6.72 16.63 10.15
CA LEU A 347 6.45 16.14 11.51
C LEU A 347 5.54 17.10 12.29
N GLU A 348 5.80 18.42 12.21
CA GLU A 348 4.93 19.43 12.85
C GLU A 348 3.48 19.35 12.37
N LEU A 349 3.27 19.11 11.08
CA LEU A 349 1.94 18.98 10.48
C LEU A 349 1.25 17.68 10.90
N ILE A 350 1.99 16.59 10.99
CA ILE A 350 1.50 15.30 11.50
C ILE A 350 1.12 15.43 12.98
N ASP A 351 1.96 16.04 13.80
CA ASP A 351 1.68 16.29 15.21
C ASP A 351 0.42 17.15 15.39
N LYS A 352 0.25 18.19 14.56
CA LYS A 352 -0.93 19.05 14.57
C LYS A 352 -2.21 18.27 14.22
N GLU A 353 -2.16 17.38 13.21
CA GLU A 353 -3.29 16.55 12.85
C GLU A 353 -3.64 15.54 13.95
N TYR A 354 -2.63 14.97 14.61
CA TYR A 354 -2.85 14.09 15.77
C TYR A 354 -3.48 14.86 16.95
N GLU A 355 -3.02 16.08 17.24
CA GLU A 355 -3.57 16.93 18.29
C GLU A 355 -5.04 17.27 18.05
N ARG A 356 -5.41 17.58 16.79
CA ARG A 356 -6.79 17.85 16.39
C ARG A 356 -7.74 16.72 16.76
N ILE A 357 -7.34 15.47 16.51
CA ILE A 357 -8.18 14.31 16.81
C ILE A 357 -8.19 13.95 18.29
N SER A 358 -7.07 14.17 19.00
CA SER A 358 -6.99 13.90 20.45
C SER A 358 -7.79 14.91 21.28
N SER A 359 -8.00 16.12 20.75
CA SER A 359 -8.78 17.19 21.44
C SER A 359 -10.29 17.06 21.20
N SER A 360 -10.72 16.17 20.32
CA SER A 360 -12.14 15.97 19.98
C SER A 360 -12.83 14.95 20.88
N ASP A 361 -12.08 14.27 21.75
CA ASP A 361 -12.56 13.26 22.69
C ASP A 361 -12.88 13.84 24.09
N ASP A 362 -12.72 15.16 24.30
CA ASP A 362 -13.14 15.93 25.50
C ASP A 362 -14.48 16.65 25.22
#